data_a900956338046caa683f84cc96e4fac4
#
_entry.id   a900956338046caa683f84cc96e4fac4
#
_cell.length_a   1.000
_cell.length_b   1.000
_cell.length_c   1.000
_cell.angle_alpha   90.00
_cell.angle_beta   90.00
_cell.angle_gamma   90.00
#
_symmetry.space_group_name_H-M   'P 1'
#
loop_
_entity.id
_entity.type
_entity.pdbx_description
1 polymer ?
#
loop_
_entity_poly.entity_id
_entity_poly.type
_entity_poly.pdbx_seq_one_letter_code
_entity_poly.pdbx_strand_id
1 'polypeptide(L)'
;MPIDGSDNSYRALDAALLLSEKLGSNISVIHVMEEVPITHIGSEKMLNELLEAYKKENQDILLKCSEIANQKGLTLKTFLLQGNPASAILDYNKKEKFDLVIMGSRGLGTFKELLLGSVSSKIVHHSSCAVLLIR
;
A
#
# COMPACT_ATOMS: atom_id res chain seq x y z
N MET A 1 5.48 1.29 4.54
CA MET A 1 5.05 -0.01 4.00
C MET A 1 3.86 0.19 3.06
N PRO A 2 3.98 -0.07 1.75
CA PRO A 2 2.86 -0.07 0.81
C PRO A 2 1.96 -1.29 0.98
N ILE A 3 0.64 -1.11 0.80
CA ILE A 3 -0.36 -2.18 0.81
C ILE A 3 -1.36 -1.98 -0.34
N ASP A 4 -1.78 -3.08 -0.97
CA ASP A 4 -2.76 -3.09 -2.05
C ASP A 4 -3.95 -4.02 -1.80
N GLY A 5 -4.02 -4.63 -0.62
CA GLY A 5 -5.06 -5.59 -0.26
C GLY A 5 -4.79 -7.03 -0.71
N SER A 6 -3.70 -7.30 -1.42
CA SER A 6 -3.30 -8.66 -1.80
C SER A 6 -2.78 -9.46 -0.60
N ASP A 7 -2.82 -10.81 -0.70
CA ASP A 7 -2.28 -11.71 0.32
C ASP A 7 -0.80 -11.43 0.60
N ASN A 8 0.00 -11.14 -0.44
CA ASN A 8 1.40 -10.81 -0.28
C ASN A 8 1.60 -9.49 0.48
N SER A 9 0.72 -8.52 0.28
CA SER A 9 0.79 -7.24 1.00
C SER A 9 0.41 -7.40 2.48
N TYR A 10 -0.54 -8.28 2.80
CA TYR A 10 -0.85 -8.60 4.20
C TYR A 10 0.26 -9.42 4.88
N ARG A 11 0.92 -10.36 4.17
CA ARG A 11 2.13 -11.03 4.70
C ARG A 11 3.25 -10.02 4.97
N ALA A 12 3.41 -9.02 4.10
CA ALA A 12 4.36 -7.93 4.33
C ALA A 12 3.98 -7.09 5.57
N LEU A 13 2.68 -6.88 5.82
CA LEU A 13 2.22 -6.24 7.06
C LEU A 13 2.60 -7.05 8.29
N ASP A 14 2.39 -8.37 8.29
CA ASP A 14 2.80 -9.23 9.40
C ASP A 14 4.30 -9.16 9.67
N ALA A 15 5.12 -9.17 8.62
CA ALA A 15 6.58 -9.02 8.74
C ALA A 15 6.96 -7.64 9.30
N ALA A 16 6.30 -6.56 8.86
CA ALA A 16 6.52 -5.21 9.36
C ALA A 16 6.15 -5.08 10.85
N LEU A 17 5.02 -5.65 11.26
CA LEU A 17 4.57 -5.65 12.65
C LEU A 17 5.56 -6.42 13.55
N LEU A 18 6.03 -7.58 13.09
CA LEU A 18 7.03 -8.35 13.83
C LEU A 18 8.34 -7.56 14.01
N LEU A 19 8.84 -6.92 12.96
CA LEU A 19 10.03 -6.08 13.03
C LEU A 19 9.83 -4.88 13.96
N SER A 20 8.67 -4.23 13.89
CA SER A 20 8.33 -3.11 14.78
C SER A 20 8.32 -3.53 16.24
N GLU A 21 7.71 -4.67 16.56
CA GLU A 21 7.71 -5.22 17.92
C GLU A 21 9.12 -5.49 18.45
N LYS A 22 10.00 -6.05 17.59
CA LYS A 22 11.37 -6.42 18.01
C LYS A 22 12.34 -5.25 18.04
N LEU A 23 12.18 -4.27 17.16
CA LEU A 23 13.12 -3.15 16.99
C LEU A 23 12.62 -1.84 17.57
N GLY A 24 11.37 -1.77 18.05
CA GLY A 24 10.75 -0.53 18.52
C GLY A 24 10.56 0.51 17.41
N SER A 25 10.42 0.07 16.14
CA SER A 25 10.33 0.97 15.00
C SER A 25 8.89 1.43 14.74
N ASN A 26 8.73 2.65 14.19
CA ASN A 26 7.43 3.17 13.78
C ASN A 26 7.05 2.65 12.39
N ILE A 27 5.78 2.28 12.21
CA ILE A 27 5.27 1.83 10.93
C ILE A 27 4.33 2.88 10.34
N SER A 28 4.58 3.22 9.06
CA SER A 28 3.64 3.94 8.21
C SER A 28 3.14 3.01 7.12
N VAL A 29 1.83 2.79 7.04
CA VAL A 29 1.16 2.01 6.00
C VAL A 29 0.57 2.96 4.96
N ILE A 30 0.86 2.72 3.70
CA ILE A 30 0.46 3.55 2.57
C ILE A 30 -0.39 2.70 1.63
N HIS A 31 -1.60 3.15 1.33
CA HIS A 31 -2.37 2.66 0.20
C HIS A 31 -2.46 3.74 -0.87
N VAL A 32 -2.32 3.37 -2.13
CA VAL A 32 -2.40 4.32 -3.25
C VAL A 32 -3.64 3.99 -4.06
N MET A 33 -4.57 4.93 -4.06
CA MET A 33 -5.76 4.90 -4.89
C MET A 33 -5.39 5.36 -6.30
N GLU A 34 -5.54 4.47 -7.28
CA GLU A 34 -5.29 4.82 -8.68
C GLU A 34 -6.42 5.70 -9.23
N GLU A 35 -6.10 6.55 -10.19
CA GLU A 35 -7.11 7.35 -10.87
C GLU A 35 -8.01 6.45 -11.73
N VAL A 36 -9.31 6.52 -11.50
CA VAL A 36 -10.29 5.82 -12.33
C VAL A 36 -10.53 6.65 -13.58
N PRO A 37 -10.29 6.10 -14.78
CA PRO A 37 -10.63 6.78 -16.02
C PRO A 37 -12.15 6.95 -16.11
N ILE A 38 -12.63 8.16 -15.89
CA ILE A 38 -14.06 8.46 -15.95
C ILE A 38 -14.44 8.74 -17.40
N THR A 39 -14.74 7.70 -18.15
CA THR A 39 -15.28 7.82 -19.50
C THR A 39 -16.73 7.35 -19.49
N HIS A 40 -17.67 8.24 -19.83
CA HIS A 40 -19.09 7.95 -20.12
C HIS A 40 -19.95 7.48 -18.91
N ILE A 41 -19.97 8.22 -17.80
CA ILE A 41 -20.92 7.97 -16.71
C ILE A 41 -22.16 8.85 -16.94
N GLY A 42 -23.33 8.21 -16.95
CA GLY A 42 -24.58 8.80 -17.41
C GLY A 42 -25.16 9.96 -16.61
N SER A 43 -24.76 10.16 -15.33
CA SER A 43 -25.19 11.32 -14.53
C SER A 43 -24.16 11.67 -13.46
N GLU A 44 -24.09 12.95 -13.08
CA GLU A 44 -23.20 13.45 -12.01
C GLU A 44 -23.45 12.74 -10.66
N LYS A 45 -24.70 12.44 -10.35
CA LYS A 45 -25.07 11.71 -9.13
C LYS A 45 -24.46 10.31 -9.10
N MET A 46 -24.59 9.57 -10.20
CA MET A 46 -24.06 8.21 -10.32
C MET A 46 -22.53 8.21 -10.25
N LEU A 47 -21.88 9.22 -10.83
CA LEU A 47 -20.44 9.41 -10.73
C LEU A 47 -20.00 9.61 -9.29
N ASN A 48 -20.66 10.52 -8.54
CA ASN A 48 -20.33 10.80 -7.16
C ASN A 48 -20.52 9.56 -6.27
N GLU A 49 -21.60 8.81 -6.45
CA GLU A 49 -21.82 7.55 -5.72
C GLU A 49 -20.73 6.53 -5.99
N LEU A 50 -20.28 6.40 -7.23
CA LEU A 50 -19.18 5.49 -7.61
C LEU A 50 -17.85 5.92 -6.98
N LEU A 51 -17.52 7.21 -7.04
CA LEU A 51 -16.28 7.75 -6.46
C LEU A 51 -16.25 7.58 -4.94
N GLU A 52 -17.37 7.81 -4.25
CA GLU A 52 -17.47 7.59 -2.81
C GLU A 52 -17.33 6.10 -2.44
N ALA A 53 -17.97 5.20 -3.20
CA ALA A 53 -17.82 3.76 -3.00
C ALA A 53 -16.37 3.32 -3.21
N TYR A 54 -15.72 3.78 -4.28
CA TYR A 54 -14.33 3.50 -4.58
C TYR A 54 -13.38 4.01 -3.48
N LYS A 55 -13.59 5.24 -3.02
CA LYS A 55 -12.80 5.81 -1.92
C LYS A 55 -12.97 5.01 -0.63
N LYS A 56 -14.20 4.60 -0.31
CA LYS A 56 -14.49 3.77 0.86
C LYS A 56 -13.77 2.44 0.80
N GLU A 57 -13.84 1.74 -0.34
CA GLU A 57 -13.14 0.45 -0.53
C GLU A 57 -11.63 0.57 -0.27
N ASN A 58 -11.01 1.64 -0.78
CA ASN A 58 -9.58 1.89 -0.55
C ASN A 58 -9.27 2.27 0.92
N GLN A 59 -10.18 2.95 1.61
CA GLN A 59 -10.04 3.24 3.04
C GLN A 59 -10.18 1.97 3.90
N ASP A 60 -11.06 1.05 3.53
CA ASP A 60 -11.29 -0.20 4.26
C ASP A 60 -10.03 -1.08 4.30
N ILE A 61 -9.17 -1.03 3.28
CA ILE A 61 -7.86 -1.70 3.30
C ILE A 61 -6.99 -1.16 4.45
N LEU A 62 -6.94 0.16 4.63
CA LEU A 62 -6.16 0.80 5.70
C LEU A 62 -6.76 0.57 7.09
N LEU A 63 -8.09 0.56 7.19
CA LEU A 63 -8.79 0.22 8.44
C LEU A 63 -8.44 -1.19 8.88
N LYS A 64 -8.51 -2.16 7.96
CA LYS A 64 -8.14 -3.55 8.24
C LYS A 64 -6.69 -3.68 8.73
N CYS A 65 -5.76 -2.92 8.15
CA CYS A 65 -4.37 -2.90 8.64
C CYS A 65 -4.28 -2.40 10.09
N SER A 66 -5.01 -1.34 10.41
CA SER A 66 -5.05 -0.78 11.76
C SER A 66 -5.66 -1.77 12.77
N GLU A 67 -6.71 -2.49 12.38
CA GLU A 67 -7.32 -3.53 13.21
C GLU A 67 -6.35 -4.67 13.51
N ILE A 68 -5.64 -5.17 12.48
CA ILE A 68 -4.61 -6.23 12.62
C ILE A 68 -3.50 -5.78 13.58
N ALA A 69 -3.03 -4.55 13.47
CA ALA A 69 -2.00 -4.01 14.35
C ALA A 69 -2.50 -3.86 15.80
N ASN A 70 -3.71 -3.32 15.97
CA ASN A 70 -4.33 -3.14 17.29
C ASN A 70 -4.52 -4.46 18.02
N GLN A 71 -4.89 -5.55 17.33
CA GLN A 71 -4.99 -6.90 17.89
C GLN A 71 -3.64 -7.41 18.44
N LYS A 72 -2.52 -6.89 17.91
CA LYS A 72 -1.15 -7.19 18.37
C LYS A 72 -0.61 -6.14 19.35
N GLY A 73 -1.43 -5.19 19.80
CA GLY A 73 -1.03 -4.11 20.70
C GLY A 73 -0.12 -3.05 20.07
N LEU A 74 -0.09 -2.98 18.74
CA LEU A 74 0.71 -2.04 17.97
C LEU A 74 -0.14 -0.95 17.31
N THR A 75 0.45 0.22 17.09
CA THR A 75 -0.21 1.35 16.42
C THR A 75 0.45 1.64 15.09
N LEU A 76 -0.35 1.87 14.05
CA LEU A 76 0.09 2.26 12.72
C LEU A 76 -0.27 3.72 12.42
N LYS A 77 0.56 4.36 11.60
CA LYS A 77 0.14 5.54 10.84
C LYS A 77 -0.33 5.08 9.47
N THR A 78 -1.51 5.47 9.04
CA THR A 78 -2.08 5.09 7.75
C THR A 78 -2.25 6.29 6.84
N PHE A 79 -1.95 6.13 5.55
CA PHE A 79 -2.02 7.18 4.56
C PHE A 79 -2.65 6.65 3.28
N LEU A 80 -3.72 7.32 2.83
CA LEU A 80 -4.31 7.13 1.52
C LEU A 80 -3.73 8.17 0.57
N LEU A 81 -2.95 7.72 -0.40
CA LEU A 81 -2.39 8.56 -1.46
C LEU A 81 -3.22 8.37 -2.74
N GLN A 82 -3.03 9.26 -3.72
CA GLN A 82 -3.68 9.15 -5.03
C GLN A 82 -2.64 9.27 -6.14
N GLY A 83 -2.83 8.53 -7.23
CA GLY A 83 -2.01 8.58 -8.43
C GLY A 83 -1.40 7.24 -8.84
N ASN A 84 -0.27 7.28 -9.56
CA ASN A 84 0.44 6.05 -9.93
C ASN A 84 1.12 5.42 -8.70
N PRO A 85 0.86 4.15 -8.38
CA PRO A 85 1.34 3.53 -7.14
C PRO A 85 2.85 3.63 -6.93
N ALA A 86 3.65 3.29 -7.96
CA ALA A 86 5.09 3.31 -7.82
C ALA A 86 5.64 4.72 -7.59
N SER A 87 5.15 5.71 -8.34
CA SER A 87 5.57 7.11 -8.21
C SER A 87 5.17 7.68 -6.85
N ALA A 88 3.90 7.51 -6.45
CA ALA A 88 3.40 8.01 -5.18
C ALA A 88 4.17 7.44 -3.97
N ILE A 89 4.50 6.14 -3.99
CA ILE A 89 5.28 5.49 -2.94
C ILE A 89 6.71 6.06 -2.91
N LEU A 90 7.38 6.20 -4.06
CA LEU A 90 8.75 6.72 -4.14
C LEU A 90 8.83 8.17 -3.67
N ASP A 91 7.89 9.01 -4.10
CA ASP A 91 7.84 10.42 -3.71
C ASP A 91 7.58 10.56 -2.20
N TYR A 92 6.68 9.75 -1.66
CA TYR A 92 6.40 9.74 -0.23
C TYR A 92 7.59 9.22 0.57
N ASN A 93 8.28 8.16 0.10
CA ASN A 93 9.50 7.65 0.73
C ASN A 93 10.60 8.73 0.77
N LYS A 94 10.81 9.43 -0.32
CA LYS A 94 11.81 10.51 -0.43
C LYS A 94 11.48 11.68 0.51
N LYS A 95 10.20 12.05 0.61
CA LYS A 95 9.72 13.15 1.46
C LYS A 95 9.90 12.83 2.95
N GLU A 96 9.45 11.66 3.38
CA GLU A 96 9.43 11.25 4.79
C GLU A 96 10.76 10.60 5.25
N LYS A 97 11.68 10.29 4.32
CA LYS A 97 13.00 9.70 4.58
C LYS A 97 12.95 8.44 5.43
N PHE A 98 12.15 7.46 4.99
CA PHE A 98 12.07 6.17 5.66
C PHE A 98 13.39 5.40 5.55
N ASP A 99 13.69 4.58 6.56
CA ASP A 99 14.88 3.73 6.62
C ASP A 99 14.69 2.42 5.83
N LEU A 100 13.45 1.94 5.76
CA LEU A 100 13.11 0.65 5.16
C LEU A 100 11.70 0.68 4.54
N VAL A 101 11.61 0.19 3.31
CA VAL A 101 10.33 -0.17 2.67
C VAL A 101 10.14 -1.68 2.77
N ILE A 102 9.04 -2.12 3.39
CA ILE A 102 8.63 -3.54 3.42
C ILE A 102 7.38 -3.64 2.55
N MET A 103 7.36 -4.55 1.58
CA MET A 103 6.23 -4.72 0.68
C MET A 103 6.11 -6.14 0.13
N GLY A 104 4.94 -6.50 -0.37
CA GLY A 104 4.75 -7.73 -1.11
C GLY A 104 5.58 -7.72 -2.41
N SER A 105 6.17 -8.85 -2.75
CA SER A 105 6.91 -9.00 -4.01
C SER A 105 6.00 -8.90 -5.23
N ARG A 106 4.68 -9.15 -5.07
CA ARG A 106 3.61 -9.05 -6.08
C ARG A 106 2.37 -8.46 -5.44
N GLY A 107 1.54 -7.82 -6.25
CA GLY A 107 0.23 -7.29 -5.86
C GLY A 107 -0.92 -8.06 -6.50
N LEU A 108 -2.03 -7.38 -6.73
CA LEU A 108 -3.29 -7.92 -7.30
C LEU A 108 -3.18 -8.37 -8.77
N GLY A 109 -2.06 -8.09 -9.45
CA GLY A 109 -1.86 -8.45 -10.85
C GLY A 109 -1.89 -9.96 -11.10
N THR A 110 -2.37 -10.36 -12.29
CA THR A 110 -2.65 -11.76 -12.68
C THR A 110 -1.44 -12.57 -13.11
N PHE A 111 -0.30 -11.94 -13.37
CA PHE A 111 0.89 -12.64 -13.87
C PHE A 111 1.64 -13.37 -12.76
N LYS A 112 1.25 -14.64 -12.53
CA LYS A 112 1.86 -15.49 -11.49
C LYS A 112 3.30 -15.93 -11.77
N GLU A 113 3.75 -15.82 -13.02
CA GLU A 113 5.07 -16.29 -13.46
C GLU A 113 6.19 -15.27 -13.21
N LEU A 114 5.87 -14.00 -13.03
CA LEU A 114 6.87 -12.97 -12.76
C LEU A 114 7.38 -13.06 -11.31
N LEU A 115 8.70 -12.99 -11.14
CA LEU A 115 9.33 -12.96 -9.82
C LEU A 115 8.92 -11.73 -9.01
N LEU A 116 8.75 -10.59 -9.67
CA LEU A 116 8.36 -9.31 -9.08
C LEU A 116 7.16 -8.69 -9.83
N GLY A 117 6.29 -8.04 -9.08
CA GLY A 117 5.24 -7.19 -9.65
C GLY A 117 5.80 -5.89 -10.23
N SER A 118 4.99 -5.20 -11.04
CA SER A 118 5.38 -3.93 -11.69
C SER A 118 5.74 -2.83 -10.70
N VAL A 119 4.98 -2.71 -9.61
CA VAL A 119 5.24 -1.72 -8.54
C VAL A 119 6.49 -2.10 -7.76
N SER A 120 6.58 -3.34 -7.27
CA SER A 120 7.73 -3.80 -6.48
C SER A 120 9.05 -3.72 -7.24
N SER A 121 9.04 -4.05 -8.54
CA SER A 121 10.21 -3.88 -9.41
C SER A 121 10.67 -2.43 -9.48
N LYS A 122 9.77 -1.48 -9.69
CA LYS A 122 10.10 -0.05 -9.73
C LYS A 122 10.63 0.47 -8.38
N ILE A 123 10.01 0.03 -7.27
CA ILE A 123 10.44 0.43 -5.93
C ILE A 123 11.86 -0.07 -5.65
N VAL A 124 12.19 -1.34 -5.96
CA VAL A 124 13.53 -1.90 -5.78
C VAL A 124 14.58 -1.11 -6.56
N HIS A 125 14.27 -0.69 -7.80
CA HIS A 125 15.22 0.03 -8.64
C HIS A 125 15.44 1.50 -8.24
N HIS A 126 14.43 2.14 -7.65
CA HIS A 126 14.44 3.60 -7.47
C HIS A 126 14.31 4.06 -6.01
N SER A 127 14.18 3.15 -5.06
CA SER A 127 14.11 3.50 -3.64
C SER A 127 15.42 4.12 -3.15
N SER A 128 15.31 5.14 -2.31
CA SER A 128 16.44 5.78 -1.63
C SER A 128 16.87 5.08 -0.34
N CYS A 129 16.12 4.04 0.08
CA CYS A 129 16.41 3.26 1.29
C CYS A 129 16.34 1.75 0.99
N ALA A 130 16.65 0.93 1.99
CA ALA A 130 16.54 -0.52 1.89
C ALA A 130 15.11 -0.95 1.55
N VAL A 131 14.98 -2.06 0.79
CA VAL A 131 13.68 -2.64 0.42
C VAL A 131 13.67 -4.11 0.79
N LEU A 132 12.69 -4.52 1.59
CA LEU A 132 12.43 -5.91 1.95
C LEU A 132 11.17 -6.40 1.21
N LEU A 133 11.36 -7.43 0.39
CA LEU A 133 10.29 -8.06 -0.36
C LEU A 133 9.81 -9.34 0.33
N ILE A 134 8.49 -9.45 0.51
CA ILE A 134 7.83 -10.61 1.10
C ILE A 134 7.04 -11.35 0.01
N ARG A 135 7.13 -12.68 -0.01
CA ARG A 135 6.39 -13.58 -0.91
C ARG A 135 5.20 -14.21 -0.21
#